data_91ab3563bc83402433a004464ee587c0
#
_entry.id   91ab3563bc83402433a004464ee587c0
#
_cell.length_a   1.000
_cell.length_b   1.000
_cell.length_c   1.000
_cell.angle_alpha   90.00
_cell.angle_beta   90.00
_cell.angle_gamma   90.00
#
_symmetry.space_group_name_H-M   'P 1'
#
loop_
_entity.id
_entity.type
_entity.pdbx_description
1 polymer ?
#
loop_
_entity_poly.entity_id
_entity_poly.type
_entity_poly.pdbx_seq_one_letter_code
_entity_poly.pdbx_strand_id
1 'polypeptide(L)'
;MVSEVRAQYEAYPYPTRDPAEEKTRLITGSPSHVLEVDHFVFGGARDWSRPLRVLVAGGGTGDALIQLAQQMKNAGRAAEITYLDLSTASRAIAEERARVRGLGGIRFVTGSLLNAAEYGEFDYIDCCGVLHHLPDPAAGFRALLAALAPGGGMGFMVYAPYGRSGVYPLQEAFATLFDGMVPEARLNAARKIMAGLPEGHPFKANINLGDHKDSDAGFYDLLLHSQDRAFDVTTLCDMLEATGWHLSGFTMPALYDLGRLTEVPDHLGRVERMALAEKLNGTIKTHVGYAVRGSEARGQGTGRNRALIPHVKGLRAADLARAVAQGQSPKLSFGGLRARLSLPKEAARLIAAVDGRRSLQEIAQATGTDPIGMGALWSRIERELGDHGLLVYSSILRR
;
A
#
# COMPACT_ATOMS: atom_id res chain seq x y z
N MET A 1 -21.82 -16.45 -3.79
CA MET A 1 -21.03 -15.18 -3.64
C MET A 1 -19.76 -15.39 -2.82
N VAL A 2 -19.75 -15.54 -1.49
CA VAL A 2 -18.48 -15.87 -0.74
C VAL A 2 -17.89 -17.22 -1.20
N SER A 3 -18.73 -18.17 -1.58
CA SER A 3 -18.32 -19.48 -2.13
C SER A 3 -17.61 -19.38 -3.48
N GLU A 4 -17.98 -18.43 -4.33
CA GLU A 4 -17.39 -18.25 -5.68
C GLU A 4 -16.02 -17.61 -5.60
N VAL A 5 -15.86 -16.55 -4.79
CA VAL A 5 -14.56 -15.92 -4.53
C VAL A 5 -13.59 -16.94 -3.91
N ARG A 6 -14.08 -17.74 -2.95
CA ARG A 6 -13.27 -18.81 -2.37
C ARG A 6 -12.88 -19.84 -3.44
N ALA A 7 -13.82 -20.31 -4.25
CA ALA A 7 -13.54 -21.30 -5.31
C ALA A 7 -12.52 -20.77 -6.33
N GLN A 8 -12.59 -19.48 -6.66
CA GLN A 8 -11.62 -18.82 -7.52
C GLN A 8 -10.21 -18.91 -6.94
N TYR A 9 -9.99 -18.49 -5.67
CA TYR A 9 -8.66 -18.48 -5.04
C TYR A 9 -8.16 -19.87 -4.62
N GLU A 10 -9.06 -20.86 -4.50
CA GLU A 10 -8.64 -22.27 -4.37
C GLU A 10 -8.11 -22.80 -5.72
N ALA A 11 -8.70 -22.39 -6.85
CA ALA A 11 -8.27 -22.81 -8.20
C ALA A 11 -7.05 -22.01 -8.69
N TYR A 12 -7.02 -20.71 -8.41
CA TYR A 12 -6.00 -19.76 -8.87
C TYR A 12 -5.50 -18.89 -7.72
N PRO A 13 -4.64 -19.44 -6.81
CA PRO A 13 -4.03 -18.63 -5.73
C PRO A 13 -3.31 -17.40 -6.28
N TYR A 14 -3.64 -16.21 -5.74
CA TYR A 14 -3.12 -14.94 -6.26
C TYR A 14 -2.48 -14.10 -5.13
N PRO A 15 -1.39 -13.37 -5.42
CA PRO A 15 -0.55 -13.49 -6.62
C PRO A 15 0.19 -14.84 -6.67
N THR A 16 0.55 -15.30 -7.88
CA THR A 16 1.33 -16.54 -8.03
C THR A 16 2.70 -16.38 -7.40
N ARG A 17 3.07 -17.28 -6.48
CA ARG A 17 4.35 -17.24 -5.76
C ARG A 17 4.97 -18.61 -5.67
N ASP A 18 6.28 -18.68 -5.91
CA ASP A 18 7.09 -19.86 -5.63
C ASP A 18 7.77 -19.68 -4.25
N PRO A 19 7.45 -20.52 -3.26
CA PRO A 19 8.11 -20.45 -1.96
C PRO A 19 9.65 -20.57 -2.00
N ALA A 20 10.21 -21.23 -3.02
CA ALA A 20 11.65 -21.37 -3.16
C ALA A 20 12.37 -20.02 -3.40
N GLU A 21 11.69 -19.04 -4.02
CA GLU A 21 12.24 -17.70 -4.25
C GLU A 21 12.54 -16.95 -2.94
N GLU A 22 11.91 -17.35 -1.83
CA GLU A 22 12.12 -16.72 -0.52
C GLU A 22 13.57 -16.85 0.00
N LYS A 23 14.37 -17.75 -0.57
CA LYS A 23 15.79 -17.89 -0.22
C LYS A 23 16.64 -16.73 -0.77
N THR A 24 16.20 -16.08 -1.83
CA THR A 24 17.00 -15.09 -2.56
C THR A 24 16.34 -13.71 -2.65
N ARG A 25 15.02 -13.64 -2.59
CA ARG A 25 14.27 -12.41 -2.82
C ARG A 25 13.23 -12.15 -1.71
N LEU A 26 13.16 -10.91 -1.25
CA LEU A 26 12.03 -10.40 -0.44
C LEU A 26 11.20 -9.48 -1.32
N ILE A 27 9.93 -9.82 -1.51
CA ILE A 27 8.97 -8.92 -2.16
C ILE A 27 8.60 -7.85 -1.14
N THR A 28 8.70 -6.58 -1.54
CA THR A 28 8.37 -5.43 -0.69
C THR A 28 7.44 -4.48 -1.42
N GLY A 29 6.49 -3.92 -0.68
CA GLY A 29 5.51 -2.98 -1.21
C GLY A 29 4.72 -2.30 -0.09
N SER A 30 3.90 -1.35 -0.45
CA SER A 30 2.90 -0.73 0.42
C SER A 30 1.57 -1.47 0.25
N PRO A 31 0.73 -1.53 1.29
CA PRO A 31 0.83 -0.83 2.58
C PRO A 31 1.59 -1.59 3.67
N SER A 32 2.22 -2.71 3.35
CA SER A 32 2.80 -3.66 4.33
C SER A 32 4.22 -3.29 4.80
N HIS A 33 4.70 -2.08 4.55
CA HIS A 33 6.04 -1.66 4.91
C HIS A 33 6.08 -1.09 6.33
N VAL A 34 6.85 -1.70 7.25
CA VAL A 34 6.85 -1.35 8.68
C VAL A 34 7.20 0.12 8.97
N LEU A 35 8.06 0.75 8.16
CA LEU A 35 8.36 2.19 8.30
C LEU A 35 7.15 3.06 7.98
N GLU A 36 6.34 2.67 6.99
CA GLU A 36 5.10 3.36 6.64
C GLU A 36 4.04 3.14 7.72
N VAL A 37 3.96 1.93 8.27
CA VAL A 37 3.05 1.62 9.40
C VAL A 37 3.34 2.56 10.56
N ASP A 38 4.62 2.70 10.98
CA ASP A 38 4.98 3.63 12.05
C ASP A 38 4.62 5.08 11.68
N HIS A 39 4.97 5.50 10.48
CA HIS A 39 4.73 6.87 10.00
C HIS A 39 3.25 7.24 9.96
N PHE A 40 2.45 6.45 9.26
CA PHE A 40 1.05 6.80 8.96
C PHE A 40 0.08 6.46 10.10
N VAL A 41 0.36 5.40 10.86
CA VAL A 41 -0.51 4.95 11.96
C VAL A 41 -0.08 5.55 13.29
N PHE A 42 1.22 5.55 13.58
CA PHE A 42 1.75 5.93 14.90
C PHE A 42 2.50 7.27 14.91
N GLY A 43 2.46 8.03 13.81
CA GLY A 43 3.13 9.33 13.70
C GLY A 43 4.65 9.27 13.74
N GLY A 44 5.26 8.10 13.49
CA GLY A 44 6.70 7.86 13.51
C GLY A 44 7.30 7.72 14.91
N ALA A 45 6.47 7.51 15.92
CA ALA A 45 6.87 7.54 17.33
C ALA A 45 6.30 6.37 18.16
N ARG A 46 6.06 5.20 17.55
CA ARG A 46 5.57 4.03 18.27
C ARG A 46 6.59 3.58 19.34
N ASP A 47 6.08 3.15 20.50
CA ASP A 47 6.87 2.44 21.50
C ASP A 47 7.17 1.00 21.03
N TRP A 48 8.34 0.79 20.44
CA TRP A 48 8.81 -0.51 19.93
C TRP A 48 9.37 -1.45 21.00
N SER A 49 9.27 -1.09 22.28
CA SER A 49 9.53 -2.03 23.37
C SER A 49 8.40 -3.05 23.55
N ARG A 50 7.23 -2.74 23.05
CA ARG A 50 6.04 -3.60 23.05
C ARG A 50 5.90 -4.33 21.72
N PRO A 51 5.49 -5.61 21.71
CA PRO A 51 5.16 -6.33 20.48
C PRO A 51 4.14 -5.58 19.63
N LEU A 52 4.28 -5.67 18.32
CA LEU A 52 3.25 -5.18 17.37
C LEU A 52 2.29 -6.34 17.09
N ARG A 53 1.00 -6.18 17.47
CA ARG A 53 -0.05 -7.14 17.16
C ARG A 53 -0.61 -6.82 15.78
N VAL A 54 -0.46 -7.75 14.84
CA VAL A 54 -0.79 -7.55 13.43
C VAL A 54 -1.85 -8.55 12.98
N LEU A 55 -2.88 -8.07 12.28
CA LEU A 55 -3.75 -8.90 11.46
C LEU A 55 -3.41 -8.67 9.99
N VAL A 56 -3.09 -9.74 9.27
CA VAL A 56 -3.04 -9.72 7.80
C VAL A 56 -4.35 -10.31 7.31
N ALA A 57 -5.29 -9.44 6.94
CA ALA A 57 -6.67 -9.78 6.57
C ALA A 57 -6.81 -9.96 5.05
N GLY A 58 -7.08 -11.18 4.62
CA GLY A 58 -7.04 -11.59 3.22
C GLY A 58 -5.59 -11.67 2.73
N GLY A 59 -4.77 -12.45 3.46
CA GLY A 59 -3.31 -12.46 3.27
C GLY A 59 -2.84 -13.10 1.95
N GLY A 60 -3.74 -13.74 1.19
CA GLY A 60 -3.42 -14.37 -0.09
C GLY A 60 -2.21 -15.30 0.01
N THR A 61 -1.35 -15.30 -0.98
CA THR A 61 -0.11 -16.11 -0.96
C THR A 61 0.99 -15.55 -0.05
N GLY A 62 0.73 -14.47 0.73
CA GLY A 62 1.53 -14.06 1.89
C GLY A 62 2.49 -12.89 1.68
N ASP A 63 2.38 -12.07 0.63
CA ASP A 63 3.33 -10.98 0.40
C ASP A 63 3.44 -10.01 1.59
N ALA A 64 2.30 -9.53 2.11
CA ALA A 64 2.24 -8.66 3.28
C ALA A 64 2.81 -9.33 4.53
N LEU A 65 2.40 -10.57 4.80
CA LEU A 65 2.87 -11.37 5.93
C LEU A 65 4.39 -11.50 5.96
N ILE A 66 4.96 -11.97 4.84
CA ILE A 66 6.39 -12.24 4.72
C ILE A 66 7.20 -10.95 4.86
N GLN A 67 6.75 -9.88 4.23
CA GLN A 67 7.42 -8.58 4.34
C GLN A 67 7.44 -8.06 5.77
N LEU A 68 6.26 -7.97 6.41
CA LEU A 68 6.13 -7.47 7.79
C LEU A 68 6.97 -8.31 8.77
N ALA A 69 6.81 -9.64 8.75
CA ALA A 69 7.55 -10.53 9.64
C ALA A 69 9.07 -10.41 9.44
N GLN A 70 9.54 -10.34 8.19
CA GLN A 70 10.96 -10.22 7.90
C GLN A 70 11.51 -8.85 8.32
N GLN A 71 10.79 -7.77 8.09
CA GLN A 71 11.22 -6.42 8.49
C GLN A 71 11.25 -6.28 10.01
N MET A 72 10.28 -6.81 10.74
CA MET A 72 10.28 -6.85 12.21
C MET A 72 11.47 -7.65 12.75
N LYS A 73 11.72 -8.84 12.18
CA LYS A 73 12.90 -9.67 12.52
C LYS A 73 14.20 -8.92 12.29
N ASN A 74 14.35 -8.25 11.14
CA ASN A 74 15.55 -7.48 10.80
C ASN A 74 15.78 -6.28 11.74
N ALA A 75 14.69 -5.66 12.21
CA ALA A 75 14.74 -4.57 13.18
C ALA A 75 14.98 -5.05 14.63
N GLY A 76 14.95 -6.35 14.88
CA GLY A 76 15.03 -6.93 16.23
C GLY A 76 13.83 -6.56 17.11
N ARG A 77 12.65 -6.42 16.51
CA ARG A 77 11.41 -6.05 17.20
C ARG A 77 10.43 -7.21 17.20
N ALA A 78 9.72 -7.36 18.32
CA ALA A 78 8.71 -8.40 18.47
C ALA A 78 7.43 -8.06 17.70
N ALA A 79 6.84 -9.07 17.05
CA ALA A 79 5.52 -8.99 16.43
C ALA A 79 4.72 -10.26 16.71
N GLU A 80 3.43 -10.10 16.92
CA GLU A 80 2.44 -11.17 17.02
C GLU A 80 1.55 -11.07 15.79
N ILE A 81 1.74 -11.97 14.81
CA ILE A 81 1.08 -11.85 13.51
C ILE A 81 0.02 -12.94 13.38
N THR A 82 -1.22 -12.54 13.13
CA THR A 82 -2.31 -13.41 12.70
C THR A 82 -2.52 -13.23 11.20
N TYR A 83 -2.31 -14.28 10.43
CA TYR A 83 -2.67 -14.37 9.02
C TYR A 83 -4.09 -14.95 8.92
N LEU A 84 -4.94 -14.31 8.12
CA LEU A 84 -6.33 -14.69 7.90
C LEU A 84 -6.65 -14.66 6.41
N ASP A 85 -7.11 -15.79 5.85
CA ASP A 85 -7.57 -15.88 4.47
C ASP A 85 -8.70 -16.91 4.33
N LEU A 86 -9.53 -16.77 3.30
CA LEU A 86 -10.60 -17.71 2.96
C LEU A 86 -10.08 -18.99 2.28
N SER A 87 -8.97 -18.87 1.51
CA SER A 87 -8.40 -19.93 0.69
C SER A 87 -7.39 -20.77 1.48
N THR A 88 -7.62 -22.07 1.49
CA THR A 88 -6.67 -23.03 2.07
C THR A 88 -5.44 -23.22 1.17
N ALA A 89 -5.60 -23.10 -0.14
CA ALA A 89 -4.49 -23.17 -1.10
C ALA A 89 -3.54 -21.97 -0.95
N SER A 90 -4.10 -20.74 -0.90
CA SER A 90 -3.31 -19.53 -0.64
C SER A 90 -2.58 -19.59 0.69
N ARG A 91 -3.27 -20.04 1.76
CA ARG A 91 -2.68 -20.22 3.10
C ARG A 91 -1.50 -21.19 3.07
N ALA A 92 -1.63 -22.34 2.40
CA ALA A 92 -0.54 -23.33 2.32
C ALA A 92 0.73 -22.74 1.67
N ILE A 93 0.58 -21.90 0.63
CA ILE A 93 1.70 -21.19 0.00
C ILE A 93 2.32 -20.21 1.01
N ALA A 94 1.51 -19.41 1.72
CA ALA A 94 2.00 -18.44 2.71
C ALA A 94 2.74 -19.11 3.87
N GLU A 95 2.23 -20.25 4.37
CA GLU A 95 2.88 -21.06 5.42
C GLU A 95 4.25 -21.58 4.95
N GLU A 96 4.32 -22.12 3.74
CA GLU A 96 5.57 -22.63 3.18
C GLU A 96 6.59 -21.51 2.95
N ARG A 97 6.17 -20.34 2.45
CA ARG A 97 7.03 -19.17 2.31
C ARG A 97 7.61 -18.72 3.66
N ALA A 98 6.77 -18.66 4.71
CA ALA A 98 7.22 -18.34 6.06
C ALA A 98 8.24 -19.36 6.58
N ARG A 99 7.99 -20.66 6.34
CA ARG A 99 8.90 -21.75 6.72
C ARG A 99 10.25 -21.63 6.01
N VAL A 100 10.28 -21.38 4.70
CA VAL A 100 11.51 -21.22 3.91
C VAL A 100 12.37 -20.07 4.43
N ARG A 101 11.76 -18.97 4.89
CA ARG A 101 12.47 -17.83 5.50
C ARG A 101 12.81 -18.02 6.99
N GLY A 102 12.36 -19.10 7.61
CA GLY A 102 12.54 -19.29 9.05
C GLY A 102 11.84 -18.18 9.86
N LEU A 103 10.62 -17.81 9.45
CA LEU A 103 9.74 -16.89 10.18
C LEU A 103 8.83 -17.70 11.08
N GLY A 104 8.84 -17.40 12.37
CA GLY A 104 8.02 -18.07 13.39
C GLY A 104 7.10 -17.08 14.11
N GLY A 105 6.28 -17.60 15.05
CA GLY A 105 5.36 -16.77 15.83
C GLY A 105 4.14 -16.28 15.05
N ILE A 106 3.81 -16.93 13.92
CA ILE A 106 2.68 -16.57 13.07
C ILE A 106 1.53 -17.53 13.36
N ARG A 107 0.35 -16.98 13.62
CA ARG A 107 -0.91 -17.72 13.73
C ARG A 107 -1.60 -17.73 12.37
N PHE A 108 -1.72 -18.90 11.74
CA PHE A 108 -2.43 -19.04 10.47
C PHE A 108 -3.88 -19.48 10.71
N VAL A 109 -4.81 -18.74 10.13
CA VAL A 109 -6.26 -18.95 10.25
C VAL A 109 -6.89 -18.98 8.86
N THR A 110 -7.75 -19.99 8.61
CA THR A 110 -8.65 -19.99 7.45
C THR A 110 -10.00 -19.49 7.90
N GLY A 111 -10.46 -18.37 7.35
CA GLY A 111 -11.70 -17.73 7.78
C GLY A 111 -11.99 -16.43 7.07
N SER A 112 -13.14 -15.84 7.39
CA SER A 112 -13.58 -14.56 6.80
C SER A 112 -13.07 -13.38 7.63
N LEU A 113 -12.61 -12.32 6.96
CA LEU A 113 -12.28 -11.06 7.61
C LEU A 113 -13.49 -10.38 8.28
N LEU A 114 -14.71 -10.77 7.90
CA LEU A 114 -15.93 -10.28 8.55
C LEU A 114 -16.02 -10.70 10.02
N ASN A 115 -15.26 -11.72 10.41
CA ASN A 115 -15.15 -12.21 11.78
C ASN A 115 -13.82 -11.78 12.44
N ALA A 116 -13.16 -10.75 11.95
CA ALA A 116 -11.82 -10.35 12.40
C ALA A 116 -11.72 -10.16 13.93
N ALA A 117 -12.74 -9.62 14.57
CA ALA A 117 -12.77 -9.39 16.03
C ALA A 117 -12.75 -10.70 16.87
N GLU A 118 -13.13 -11.83 16.31
CA GLU A 118 -13.06 -13.13 17.01
C GLU A 118 -11.62 -13.62 17.22
N TYR A 119 -10.67 -13.06 16.45
CA TYR A 119 -9.26 -13.49 16.48
C TYR A 119 -8.39 -12.64 17.41
N GLY A 120 -8.90 -11.53 17.93
CA GLY A 120 -8.23 -10.66 18.88
C GLY A 120 -8.34 -9.17 18.55
N GLU A 121 -7.56 -8.37 19.28
CA GLU A 121 -7.38 -6.94 19.01
C GLU A 121 -5.99 -6.69 18.43
N PHE A 122 -5.91 -5.85 17.40
CA PHE A 122 -4.69 -5.61 16.62
C PHE A 122 -4.30 -4.14 16.63
N ASP A 123 -2.99 -3.89 16.79
CA ASP A 123 -2.41 -2.54 16.68
C ASP A 123 -2.31 -2.09 15.22
N TYR A 124 -2.13 -3.06 14.31
CA TYR A 124 -2.10 -2.83 12.88
C TYR A 124 -2.86 -3.91 12.12
N ILE A 125 -3.67 -3.50 11.16
CA ILE A 125 -4.37 -4.38 10.23
C ILE A 125 -3.86 -4.11 8.83
N ASP A 126 -3.37 -5.15 8.15
CA ASP A 126 -3.04 -5.09 6.72
C ASP A 126 -4.20 -5.70 5.93
N CYS A 127 -4.79 -4.91 5.03
CA CYS A 127 -5.89 -5.36 4.17
C CYS A 127 -5.64 -4.91 2.73
N CYS A 128 -4.73 -5.62 2.06
CA CYS A 128 -4.25 -5.28 0.73
C CYS A 128 -4.95 -6.11 -0.35
N GLY A 129 -5.75 -5.48 -1.20
CA GLY A 129 -6.37 -6.17 -2.34
C GLY A 129 -7.61 -6.99 -2.00
N VAL A 130 -8.39 -6.62 -0.97
CA VAL A 130 -9.48 -7.48 -0.47
C VAL A 130 -10.84 -6.78 -0.40
N LEU A 131 -10.90 -5.58 0.16
CA LEU A 131 -12.17 -4.90 0.49
C LEU A 131 -13.05 -4.63 -0.73
N HIS A 132 -12.45 -4.42 -1.89
CA HIS A 132 -13.15 -4.19 -3.15
C HIS A 132 -13.75 -5.48 -3.76
N HIS A 133 -13.42 -6.63 -3.20
CA HIS A 133 -13.99 -7.94 -3.58
C HIS A 133 -15.12 -8.39 -2.65
N LEU A 134 -15.49 -7.60 -1.66
CA LEU A 134 -16.61 -7.94 -0.78
C LEU A 134 -17.95 -7.53 -1.40
N PRO A 135 -19.02 -8.33 -1.20
CA PRO A 135 -20.38 -7.94 -1.57
C PRO A 135 -20.83 -6.63 -0.92
N ASP A 136 -20.50 -6.46 0.36
CA ASP A 136 -20.65 -5.25 1.14
C ASP A 136 -19.28 -4.81 1.70
N PRO A 137 -18.55 -3.94 1.00
CA PRO A 137 -17.29 -3.41 1.50
C PRO A 137 -17.43 -2.69 2.85
N ALA A 138 -18.56 -2.02 3.10
CA ALA A 138 -18.80 -1.32 4.36
C ALA A 138 -18.84 -2.29 5.55
N ALA A 139 -19.40 -3.49 5.37
CA ALA A 139 -19.34 -4.54 6.39
C ALA A 139 -17.88 -4.96 6.68
N GLY A 140 -17.05 -5.05 5.64
CA GLY A 140 -15.62 -5.34 5.79
C GLY A 140 -14.89 -4.26 6.57
N PHE A 141 -15.06 -2.98 6.18
CA PHE A 141 -14.46 -1.86 6.92
C PHE A 141 -14.90 -1.84 8.39
N ARG A 142 -16.19 -2.05 8.68
CA ARG A 142 -16.69 -2.11 10.07
C ARG A 142 -16.13 -3.30 10.86
N ALA A 143 -16.02 -4.48 10.23
CA ALA A 143 -15.47 -5.67 10.89
C ALA A 143 -13.99 -5.48 11.27
N LEU A 144 -13.20 -4.86 10.39
CA LEU A 144 -11.80 -4.54 10.66
C LEU A 144 -11.68 -3.47 11.76
N LEU A 145 -12.56 -2.45 11.76
CA LEU A 145 -12.57 -1.44 12.82
C LEU A 145 -12.90 -2.04 14.20
N ALA A 146 -13.79 -3.04 14.23
CA ALA A 146 -14.14 -3.75 15.47
C ALA A 146 -12.97 -4.58 16.04
N ALA A 147 -12.05 -5.02 15.19
CA ALA A 147 -10.84 -5.75 15.58
C ALA A 147 -9.65 -4.83 15.90
N LEU A 148 -9.81 -3.50 15.72
CA LEU A 148 -8.72 -2.55 15.90
C LEU A 148 -8.59 -2.12 17.35
N ALA A 149 -7.39 -2.28 17.91
CA ALA A 149 -7.03 -1.77 19.23
C ALA A 149 -7.03 -0.22 19.26
N PRO A 150 -7.24 0.39 20.43
CA PRO A 150 -7.09 1.83 20.60
C PRO A 150 -5.72 2.34 20.12
N GLY A 151 -5.70 3.43 19.37
CA GLY A 151 -4.49 4.02 18.79
C GLY A 151 -3.89 3.25 17.61
N GLY A 152 -4.54 2.17 17.15
CA GLY A 152 -4.14 1.38 15.99
C GLY A 152 -4.61 1.98 14.65
N GLY A 153 -4.26 1.28 13.56
CA GLY A 153 -4.69 1.66 12.23
C GLY A 153 -4.62 0.52 11.21
N MET A 154 -5.11 0.82 10.02
CA MET A 154 -5.15 -0.11 8.90
C MET A 154 -4.36 0.45 7.72
N GLY A 155 -3.52 -0.40 7.11
CA GLY A 155 -3.03 -0.20 5.76
C GLY A 155 -3.95 -0.92 4.77
N PHE A 156 -4.32 -0.26 3.71
CA PHE A 156 -5.22 -0.82 2.72
C PHE A 156 -4.74 -0.58 1.29
N MET A 157 -5.14 -1.49 0.40
CA MET A 157 -5.13 -1.27 -1.04
C MET A 157 -6.50 -1.63 -1.59
N VAL A 158 -7.08 -0.73 -2.38
CA VAL A 158 -8.30 -0.97 -3.16
C VAL A 158 -8.11 -0.52 -4.60
N TYR A 159 -8.89 -1.07 -5.53
CA TYR A 159 -8.82 -0.70 -6.93
C TYR A 159 -9.41 0.68 -7.19
N ALA A 160 -8.78 1.41 -8.12
CA ALA A 160 -9.21 2.73 -8.61
C ALA A 160 -9.72 2.63 -10.06
N PRO A 161 -10.75 3.41 -10.45
CA PRO A 161 -11.41 3.22 -11.74
C PRO A 161 -10.59 3.71 -12.94
N TYR A 162 -9.96 4.88 -12.85
CA TYR A 162 -9.44 5.57 -14.03
C TYR A 162 -8.20 4.88 -14.61
N GLY A 163 -7.25 4.45 -13.80
CA GLY A 163 -6.07 3.71 -14.26
C GLY A 163 -6.37 2.26 -14.68
N ARG A 164 -7.58 1.78 -14.42
CA ARG A 164 -8.09 0.46 -14.86
C ARG A 164 -9.06 0.59 -16.05
N SER A 165 -8.94 1.64 -16.84
CA SER A 165 -9.76 1.89 -18.02
C SER A 165 -9.81 0.65 -18.92
N GLY A 166 -11.05 0.27 -19.32
CA GLY A 166 -11.33 -0.89 -20.15
C GLY A 166 -11.48 -2.21 -19.42
N VAL A 167 -11.18 -2.31 -18.11
CA VAL A 167 -11.32 -3.55 -17.33
C VAL A 167 -12.80 -3.86 -17.05
N TYR A 168 -13.52 -2.95 -16.43
CA TYR A 168 -14.88 -3.20 -15.93
C TYR A 168 -15.88 -3.55 -17.02
N PRO A 169 -15.89 -2.91 -18.21
CA PRO A 169 -16.75 -3.35 -19.31
C PRO A 169 -16.46 -4.78 -19.79
N LEU A 170 -15.20 -5.23 -19.73
CA LEU A 170 -14.84 -6.60 -20.07
C LEU A 170 -15.27 -7.58 -18.99
N GLN A 171 -15.10 -7.25 -17.71
CA GLN A 171 -15.59 -8.08 -16.61
C GLN A 171 -17.11 -8.28 -16.69
N GLU A 172 -17.87 -7.21 -16.93
CA GLU A 172 -19.33 -7.25 -17.09
C GLU A 172 -19.75 -8.16 -18.28
N ALA A 173 -19.08 -7.99 -19.43
CA ALA A 173 -19.34 -8.82 -20.61
C ALA A 173 -19.01 -10.29 -20.35
N PHE A 174 -17.87 -10.58 -19.73
CA PHE A 174 -17.44 -11.94 -19.43
C PHE A 174 -18.29 -12.60 -18.32
N ALA A 175 -18.76 -11.84 -17.34
CA ALA A 175 -19.70 -12.35 -16.35
C ALA A 175 -20.99 -12.88 -17.00
N THR A 176 -21.51 -12.13 -17.97
CA THR A 176 -22.72 -12.53 -18.73
C THR A 176 -22.44 -13.66 -19.69
N LEU A 177 -21.36 -13.60 -20.49
CA LEU A 177 -21.07 -14.59 -21.53
C LEU A 177 -20.70 -15.97 -20.96
N PHE A 178 -20.10 -16.01 -19.78
CA PHE A 178 -19.54 -17.23 -19.21
C PHE A 178 -20.27 -17.70 -17.96
N ASP A 179 -21.52 -17.25 -17.77
CA ASP A 179 -22.34 -17.71 -16.65
C ASP A 179 -22.46 -19.23 -16.65
N GLY A 180 -22.30 -19.85 -15.48
CA GLY A 180 -22.35 -21.31 -15.30
C GLY A 180 -21.13 -22.09 -15.84
N MET A 181 -20.16 -21.45 -16.48
CA MET A 181 -18.94 -22.14 -16.95
C MET A 181 -17.95 -22.38 -15.81
N VAL A 182 -17.24 -23.52 -15.87
CA VAL A 182 -16.13 -23.81 -14.93
C VAL A 182 -14.94 -22.86 -15.17
N PRO A 183 -14.11 -22.56 -14.14
CA PRO A 183 -13.06 -21.54 -14.20
C PRO A 183 -12.08 -21.69 -15.37
N GLU A 184 -11.63 -22.91 -15.68
CA GLU A 184 -10.70 -23.17 -16.78
C GLU A 184 -11.32 -22.87 -18.16
N ALA A 185 -12.59 -23.24 -18.35
CA ALA A 185 -13.30 -22.96 -19.59
C ALA A 185 -13.52 -21.44 -19.77
N ARG A 186 -13.85 -20.72 -18.69
CA ARG A 186 -13.96 -19.25 -18.69
C ARG A 186 -12.65 -18.59 -19.11
N LEU A 187 -11.53 -19.03 -18.52
CA LEU A 187 -10.20 -18.50 -18.83
C LEU A 187 -9.87 -18.67 -20.32
N ASN A 188 -10.08 -19.88 -20.86
CA ASN A 188 -9.78 -20.20 -22.25
C ASN A 188 -10.67 -19.41 -23.23
N ALA A 189 -11.96 -19.24 -22.91
CA ALA A 189 -12.91 -18.48 -23.72
C ALA A 189 -12.56 -16.98 -23.71
N ALA A 190 -12.24 -16.42 -22.52
CA ALA A 190 -11.87 -15.02 -22.39
C ALA A 190 -10.58 -14.69 -23.15
N ARG A 191 -9.57 -15.55 -23.11
CA ARG A 191 -8.32 -15.37 -23.86
C ARG A 191 -8.54 -15.31 -25.37
N LYS A 192 -9.46 -16.13 -25.91
CA LYS A 192 -9.83 -16.07 -27.34
C LYS A 192 -10.45 -14.72 -27.70
N ILE A 193 -11.37 -14.22 -26.87
CA ILE A 193 -12.02 -12.91 -27.09
C ILE A 193 -10.97 -11.79 -27.00
N MET A 194 -10.11 -11.82 -25.98
CA MET A 194 -9.07 -10.81 -25.79
C MET A 194 -8.12 -10.70 -26.99
N ALA A 195 -7.78 -11.81 -27.63
CA ALA A 195 -6.97 -11.83 -28.85
C ALA A 195 -7.65 -11.12 -30.03
N GLY A 196 -8.97 -11.16 -30.10
CA GLY A 196 -9.78 -10.55 -31.16
C GLY A 196 -10.26 -9.13 -30.89
N LEU A 197 -9.94 -8.53 -29.73
CA LEU A 197 -10.37 -7.16 -29.42
C LEU A 197 -9.81 -6.15 -30.43
N PRO A 198 -10.59 -5.11 -30.83
CA PRO A 198 -10.12 -4.03 -31.69
C PRO A 198 -8.90 -3.31 -31.11
N GLU A 199 -7.98 -2.83 -31.95
CA GLU A 199 -6.77 -2.11 -31.49
C GLU A 199 -7.09 -0.84 -30.70
N GLY A 200 -8.18 -0.15 -31.00
CA GLY A 200 -8.64 1.03 -30.25
C GLY A 200 -9.41 0.71 -28.96
N HIS A 201 -9.53 -0.56 -28.56
CA HIS A 201 -10.21 -0.91 -27.32
C HIS A 201 -9.49 -0.32 -26.10
N PRO A 202 -10.19 0.38 -25.16
CA PRO A 202 -9.57 1.04 -24.01
C PRO A 202 -8.63 0.14 -23.21
N PHE A 203 -8.95 -1.15 -23.06
CA PHE A 203 -8.08 -2.11 -22.39
C PHE A 203 -6.75 -2.33 -23.14
N LYS A 204 -6.77 -2.47 -24.48
CA LYS A 204 -5.54 -2.63 -25.27
C LYS A 204 -4.67 -1.38 -25.24
N ALA A 205 -5.29 -0.20 -25.27
CA ALA A 205 -4.59 1.08 -25.22
C ALA A 205 -4.01 1.38 -23.82
N ASN A 206 -4.44 0.67 -22.78
CA ASN A 206 -4.02 0.92 -21.41
C ASN A 206 -2.66 0.26 -21.10
N ILE A 207 -1.60 1.04 -21.22
CA ILE A 207 -0.22 0.59 -20.95
C ILE A 207 0.08 0.31 -19.46
N ASN A 208 -0.83 0.68 -18.56
CA ASN A 208 -0.65 0.52 -17.11
C ASN A 208 -1.05 -0.88 -16.64
N LEU A 209 -1.74 -1.69 -17.47
CA LEU A 209 -2.21 -3.02 -17.13
C LEU A 209 -1.24 -4.09 -17.63
N GLY A 210 -0.76 -4.96 -16.73
CA GLY A 210 0.20 -6.03 -17.03
C GLY A 210 -0.19 -7.38 -16.47
N ASP A 211 -0.92 -7.43 -15.36
CA ASP A 211 -1.17 -8.62 -14.55
C ASP A 211 -1.72 -9.82 -15.34
N HIS A 212 -2.56 -9.55 -16.37
CA HIS A 212 -3.11 -10.55 -17.27
C HIS A 212 -2.08 -11.23 -18.20
N LYS A 213 -0.87 -10.68 -18.28
CA LYS A 213 0.24 -11.23 -19.08
C LYS A 213 1.16 -12.11 -18.25
N ASP A 214 1.16 -11.93 -16.94
CA ASP A 214 2.14 -12.53 -16.05
C ASP A 214 1.75 -13.98 -15.67
N SER A 215 0.46 -14.26 -15.49
CA SER A 215 -0.02 -15.58 -15.10
C SER A 215 -1.52 -15.76 -15.37
N ASP A 216 -1.98 -17.03 -15.34
CA ASP A 216 -3.42 -17.37 -15.41
C ASP A 216 -4.18 -16.79 -14.21
N ALA A 217 -3.59 -16.83 -13.02
CA ALA A 217 -4.17 -16.23 -11.82
C ALA A 217 -4.32 -14.71 -11.97
N GLY A 218 -3.31 -14.02 -12.51
CA GLY A 218 -3.36 -12.58 -12.76
C GLY A 218 -4.38 -12.21 -13.86
N PHE A 219 -4.52 -13.04 -14.89
CA PHE A 219 -5.56 -12.87 -15.92
C PHE A 219 -6.95 -13.03 -15.30
N TYR A 220 -7.13 -14.08 -14.49
CA TYR A 220 -8.41 -14.39 -13.86
C TYR A 220 -8.81 -13.29 -12.87
N ASP A 221 -7.89 -12.87 -12.02
CA ASP A 221 -8.10 -11.80 -11.03
C ASP A 221 -8.48 -10.47 -11.72
N LEU A 222 -7.77 -10.10 -12.79
CA LEU A 222 -8.00 -8.83 -13.49
C LEU A 222 -9.31 -8.80 -14.29
N LEU A 223 -9.69 -9.89 -14.96
CA LEU A 223 -10.73 -9.87 -16.00
C LEU A 223 -11.93 -10.80 -15.73
N LEU A 224 -11.78 -11.80 -14.87
CA LEU A 224 -12.80 -12.81 -14.61
C LEU A 224 -13.25 -12.87 -13.16
N HIS A 225 -12.80 -11.93 -12.33
CA HIS A 225 -13.19 -11.88 -10.92
C HIS A 225 -14.72 -11.76 -10.81
N SER A 226 -15.32 -12.61 -9.96
CA SER A 226 -16.79 -12.65 -9.78
C SER A 226 -17.35 -11.43 -9.06
N GLN A 227 -16.49 -10.73 -8.29
CA GLN A 227 -16.82 -9.52 -7.55
C GLN A 227 -15.64 -8.57 -7.54
N ASP A 228 -15.77 -7.45 -8.26
CA ASP A 228 -14.75 -6.40 -8.30
C ASP A 228 -15.44 -5.04 -8.37
N ARG A 229 -15.10 -4.15 -7.43
CA ARG A 229 -15.66 -2.81 -7.36
C ARG A 229 -14.55 -1.79 -7.18
N ALA A 230 -14.37 -0.89 -8.14
CA ALA A 230 -13.44 0.21 -7.97
C ALA A 230 -14.02 1.31 -7.06
N PHE A 231 -13.11 1.99 -6.36
CA PHE A 231 -13.38 3.19 -5.59
C PHE A 231 -12.64 4.36 -6.24
N ASP A 232 -13.32 5.45 -6.55
CA ASP A 232 -12.65 6.72 -6.73
C ASP A 232 -12.36 7.38 -5.36
N VAL A 233 -11.57 8.43 -5.35
CA VAL A 233 -11.18 9.12 -4.09
C VAL A 233 -12.40 9.54 -3.27
N THR A 234 -13.45 10.08 -3.92
CA THR A 234 -14.66 10.53 -3.21
C THR A 234 -15.35 9.35 -2.54
N THR A 235 -15.67 8.31 -3.31
CA THR A 235 -16.35 7.11 -2.80
C THR A 235 -15.54 6.41 -1.70
N LEU A 236 -14.20 6.39 -1.84
CA LEU A 236 -13.33 5.80 -0.80
C LEU A 236 -13.35 6.62 0.49
N CYS A 237 -13.22 7.94 0.40
CA CYS A 237 -13.24 8.80 1.58
C CYS A 237 -14.60 8.76 2.30
N ASP A 238 -15.70 8.79 1.54
CA ASP A 238 -17.06 8.67 2.08
C ASP A 238 -17.26 7.31 2.78
N MET A 239 -16.75 6.22 2.18
CA MET A 239 -16.80 4.88 2.76
C MET A 239 -16.03 4.80 4.07
N LEU A 240 -14.81 5.35 4.11
CA LEU A 240 -14.00 5.40 5.32
C LEU A 240 -14.73 6.15 6.42
N GLU A 241 -15.23 7.35 6.14
CA GLU A 241 -15.94 8.18 7.12
C GLU A 241 -17.22 7.49 7.62
N ALA A 242 -18.05 6.97 6.71
CA ALA A 242 -19.31 6.28 7.05
C ALA A 242 -19.10 5.01 7.90
N THR A 243 -17.90 4.43 7.87
CA THR A 243 -17.54 3.23 8.64
C THR A 243 -16.64 3.52 9.85
N GLY A 244 -16.42 4.80 10.18
CA GLY A 244 -15.70 5.24 11.37
C GLY A 244 -14.19 5.32 11.22
N TRP A 245 -13.67 5.22 9.99
CA TRP A 245 -12.27 5.41 9.67
C TRP A 245 -11.97 6.85 9.25
N HIS A 246 -10.73 7.26 9.43
CA HIS A 246 -10.17 8.51 8.90
C HIS A 246 -8.95 8.20 8.04
N LEU A 247 -8.89 8.73 6.82
CA LEU A 247 -7.74 8.61 5.94
C LEU A 247 -6.54 9.36 6.52
N SER A 248 -5.54 8.64 7.02
CA SER A 248 -4.28 9.21 7.45
C SER A 248 -3.49 9.76 6.27
N GLY A 249 -3.37 8.97 5.18
CA GLY A 249 -2.77 9.44 3.93
C GLY A 249 -2.59 8.32 2.91
N PHE A 250 -2.41 8.71 1.66
CA PHE A 250 -1.94 7.82 0.60
C PHE A 250 -0.42 7.71 0.63
N THR A 251 0.11 6.56 0.22
CA THR A 251 1.56 6.28 0.23
C THR A 251 2.35 7.13 -0.77
N MET A 252 1.67 7.70 -1.78
CA MET A 252 2.22 8.58 -2.80
C MET A 252 1.37 9.85 -2.96
N PRO A 253 1.49 10.82 -2.06
CA PRO A 253 0.70 12.05 -2.07
C PRO A 253 0.75 12.82 -3.40
N ALA A 254 1.89 12.77 -4.13
CA ALA A 254 2.06 13.44 -5.40
C ALA A 254 1.02 13.07 -6.48
N LEU A 255 0.45 11.85 -6.40
CA LEU A 255 -0.60 11.40 -7.33
C LEU A 255 -1.95 12.11 -7.08
N TYR A 256 -2.13 12.63 -5.88
CA TYR A 256 -3.36 13.26 -5.40
C TYR A 256 -3.21 14.78 -5.18
N ASP A 257 -2.08 15.35 -5.62
CA ASP A 257 -1.80 16.78 -5.49
C ASP A 257 -2.24 17.54 -6.75
N LEU A 258 -3.41 18.19 -6.65
CA LEU A 258 -3.96 19.02 -7.73
C LEU A 258 -3.02 20.17 -8.13
N GLY A 259 -2.25 20.70 -7.18
CA GLY A 259 -1.31 21.81 -7.43
C GLY A 259 -0.15 21.46 -8.36
N ARG A 260 0.09 20.16 -8.61
CA ARG A 260 1.06 19.70 -9.62
C ARG A 260 0.51 19.73 -11.05
N LEU A 261 -0.80 19.83 -11.20
CA LEU A 261 -1.50 19.73 -12.49
C LEU A 261 -2.08 21.07 -12.95
N THR A 262 -2.52 21.90 -12.00
CA THR A 262 -3.13 23.20 -12.29
C THR A 262 -3.10 24.12 -11.06
N GLU A 263 -3.46 25.39 -11.25
CA GLU A 263 -3.77 26.30 -10.15
C GLU A 263 -4.97 25.75 -9.35
N VAL A 264 -4.86 25.80 -8.02
CA VAL A 264 -5.86 25.23 -7.12
C VAL A 264 -6.80 26.34 -6.65
N PRO A 265 -8.10 26.30 -6.99
CA PRO A 265 -9.07 27.23 -6.46
C PRO A 265 -9.21 27.13 -4.93
N ASP A 266 -9.29 28.26 -4.24
CA ASP A 266 -9.31 28.34 -2.77
C ASP A 266 -10.54 27.67 -2.13
N HIS A 267 -11.66 27.65 -2.84
CA HIS A 267 -12.92 27.08 -2.32
C HIS A 267 -12.95 25.56 -2.27
N LEU A 268 -12.00 24.85 -2.89
CA LEU A 268 -11.99 23.39 -2.93
C LEU A 268 -11.48 22.81 -1.63
N GLY A 269 -12.23 21.87 -1.06
CA GLY A 269 -11.83 21.07 0.08
C GLY A 269 -10.75 20.03 -0.25
N ARG A 270 -10.16 19.42 0.80
CA ARG A 270 -9.06 18.43 0.63
C ARG A 270 -9.47 17.27 -0.26
N VAL A 271 -10.63 16.65 -0.01
CA VAL A 271 -11.12 15.48 -0.75
C VAL A 271 -11.40 15.84 -2.20
N GLU A 272 -12.03 16.99 -2.44
CA GLU A 272 -12.31 17.48 -3.80
C GLU A 272 -11.03 17.70 -4.61
N ARG A 273 -9.99 18.30 -4.01
CA ARG A 273 -8.67 18.46 -4.65
C ARG A 273 -8.04 17.14 -5.05
N MET A 274 -8.08 16.15 -4.15
CA MET A 274 -7.57 14.80 -4.42
C MET A 274 -8.37 14.09 -5.52
N ALA A 275 -9.70 14.21 -5.51
CA ALA A 275 -10.57 13.61 -6.52
C ALA A 275 -10.37 14.23 -7.91
N LEU A 276 -10.16 15.54 -7.98
CA LEU A 276 -9.84 16.24 -9.24
C LEU A 276 -8.45 15.83 -9.75
N ALA A 277 -7.45 15.72 -8.86
CA ALA A 277 -6.13 15.24 -9.22
C ALA A 277 -6.17 13.80 -9.78
N GLU A 278 -6.91 12.92 -9.16
CA GLU A 278 -7.12 11.54 -9.64
C GLU A 278 -7.69 11.53 -11.07
N LYS A 279 -8.75 12.29 -11.31
CA LYS A 279 -9.42 12.37 -12.63
C LYS A 279 -8.51 12.96 -13.71
N LEU A 280 -7.80 14.04 -13.40
CA LEU A 280 -6.87 14.67 -14.34
C LEU A 280 -5.64 13.81 -14.62
N ASN A 281 -5.16 13.06 -13.63
CA ASN A 281 -4.06 12.12 -13.79
C ASN A 281 -4.49 10.91 -14.64
N GLY A 282 -5.63 10.28 -14.33
CA GLY A 282 -6.20 9.15 -15.07
C GLY A 282 -5.40 7.85 -15.03
N THR A 283 -4.27 7.78 -14.30
CA THR A 283 -3.35 6.63 -14.32
C THR A 283 -3.38 5.79 -13.03
N ILE A 284 -4.06 6.26 -11.99
CA ILE A 284 -4.12 5.56 -10.69
C ILE A 284 -4.93 4.28 -10.85
N LYS A 285 -4.25 3.13 -10.70
CA LYS A 285 -4.88 1.79 -10.75
C LYS A 285 -5.40 1.33 -9.41
N THR A 286 -4.72 1.75 -8.35
CA THR A 286 -4.98 1.34 -6.98
C THR A 286 -4.81 2.52 -6.05
N HIS A 287 -5.68 2.63 -5.06
CA HIS A 287 -5.47 3.49 -3.91
C HIS A 287 -4.76 2.69 -2.83
N VAL A 288 -3.56 3.11 -2.50
CA VAL A 288 -2.77 2.52 -1.41
C VAL A 288 -2.59 3.56 -0.33
N GLY A 289 -3.07 3.26 0.87
CA GLY A 289 -3.09 4.24 1.94
C GLY A 289 -3.23 3.63 3.33
N TYR A 290 -3.31 4.52 4.30
CA TYR A 290 -3.49 4.17 5.70
C TYR A 290 -4.68 4.91 6.28
N ALA A 291 -5.40 4.24 7.16
CA ALA A 291 -6.52 4.80 7.88
C ALA A 291 -6.41 4.49 9.38
N VAL A 292 -6.90 5.39 10.20
CA VAL A 292 -6.95 5.25 11.66
C VAL A 292 -8.39 5.42 12.13
N ARG A 293 -8.70 5.10 13.38
CA ARG A 293 -10.03 5.36 13.95
C ARG A 293 -10.34 6.85 13.87
N GLY A 294 -11.51 7.23 13.37
CA GLY A 294 -11.87 8.63 13.14
C GLY A 294 -11.79 9.50 14.41
N SER A 295 -12.23 8.96 15.55
CA SER A 295 -12.15 9.65 16.86
C SER A 295 -10.71 9.80 17.40
N GLU A 296 -9.74 9.08 16.84
CA GLU A 296 -8.34 9.05 17.29
C GLU A 296 -7.39 9.61 16.22
N ALA A 297 -7.94 10.28 15.20
CA ALA A 297 -7.15 10.84 14.11
C ALA A 297 -6.07 11.81 14.64
N ARG A 298 -4.82 11.47 14.38
CA ARG A 298 -3.66 12.28 14.69
C ARG A 298 -3.05 12.78 13.40
N GLY A 299 -2.42 13.95 13.45
CA GLY A 299 -1.61 14.41 12.33
C GLY A 299 -0.44 13.47 12.06
N GLN A 300 -0.08 13.30 10.80
CA GLN A 300 1.14 12.58 10.42
C GLN A 300 2.36 13.24 11.07
N GLY A 301 3.37 12.43 11.34
CA GLY A 301 4.68 12.94 11.76
C GLY A 301 5.25 13.86 10.68
N THR A 302 5.68 15.06 11.08
CA THR A 302 6.29 16.03 10.16
C THR A 302 7.63 16.52 10.74
N GLY A 303 8.49 17.01 9.88
CA GLY A 303 9.79 17.58 10.27
C GLY A 303 9.71 18.78 11.20
N ARG A 304 8.52 19.29 11.53
CA ARG A 304 8.31 20.26 12.62
C ARG A 304 8.66 19.67 13.99
N ASN A 305 8.36 18.38 14.18
CA ASN A 305 8.79 17.63 15.35
C ASN A 305 10.23 17.14 15.16
N ARG A 306 11.18 17.85 15.77
CA ARG A 306 12.63 17.58 15.65
C ARG A 306 13.08 16.29 16.33
N ALA A 307 12.25 15.66 17.16
CA ALA A 307 12.53 14.38 17.78
C ALA A 307 12.30 13.19 16.85
N LEU A 308 11.60 13.39 15.72
CA LEU A 308 11.33 12.33 14.75
C LEU A 308 12.61 11.89 14.01
N ILE A 309 12.65 10.61 13.68
CA ILE A 309 13.76 9.93 12.99
C ILE A 309 13.36 9.70 11.55
N PRO A 310 14.00 10.38 10.58
CA PRO A 310 13.69 10.21 9.16
C PRO A 310 14.34 8.94 8.61
N HIS A 311 13.63 8.31 7.66
CA HIS A 311 14.10 7.20 6.86
C HIS A 311 13.89 7.52 5.37
N VAL A 312 14.91 7.26 4.56
CA VAL A 312 14.76 7.23 3.10
C VAL A 312 14.42 5.81 2.67
N LYS A 313 13.28 5.65 2.00
CA LYS A 313 12.72 4.36 1.59
C LYS A 313 12.99 4.09 0.10
N GLY A 314 13.30 2.83 -0.26
CA GLY A 314 13.44 2.40 -1.64
C GLY A 314 14.76 2.75 -2.32
N LEU A 315 15.63 3.55 -1.67
CA LEU A 315 16.96 3.89 -2.15
C LEU A 315 17.89 4.21 -0.97
N ARG A 316 19.20 4.22 -1.20
CA ARG A 316 20.17 4.56 -0.15
C ARG A 316 20.32 6.08 -0.03
N ALA A 317 20.17 6.62 1.17
CA ALA A 317 20.31 8.05 1.44
C ALA A 317 21.65 8.62 0.94
N ALA A 318 22.75 7.86 1.08
CA ALA A 318 24.08 8.27 0.61
C ALA A 318 24.16 8.43 -0.91
N ASP A 319 23.49 7.57 -1.68
CA ASP A 319 23.49 7.65 -3.15
C ASP A 319 22.65 8.84 -3.62
N LEU A 320 21.49 9.05 -3.01
CA LEU A 320 20.66 10.24 -3.25
C LEU A 320 21.44 11.51 -2.93
N ALA A 321 22.08 11.56 -1.77
CA ALA A 321 22.88 12.72 -1.35
C ALA A 321 24.01 13.04 -2.36
N ARG A 322 24.69 12.01 -2.87
CA ARG A 322 25.75 12.17 -3.88
C ARG A 322 25.20 12.77 -5.17
N ALA A 323 24.07 12.25 -5.66
CA ALA A 323 23.41 12.76 -6.86
C ALA A 323 22.98 14.23 -6.69
N VAL A 324 22.38 14.56 -5.54
CA VAL A 324 21.97 15.94 -5.20
C VAL A 324 23.16 16.88 -5.11
N ALA A 325 24.25 16.48 -4.46
CA ALA A 325 25.49 17.29 -4.37
C ALA A 325 26.07 17.62 -5.77
N GLN A 326 25.92 16.70 -6.72
CA GLN A 326 26.35 16.92 -8.11
C GLN A 326 25.35 17.75 -8.93
N GLY A 327 24.23 18.18 -8.33
CA GLY A 327 23.16 18.94 -9.01
C GLY A 327 22.33 18.07 -9.96
N GLN A 328 22.36 16.75 -9.79
CA GLN A 328 21.52 15.85 -10.56
C GLN A 328 20.08 15.86 -10.03
N SER A 329 19.13 15.65 -10.96
CA SER A 329 17.70 15.49 -10.65
C SER A 329 17.31 14.02 -10.90
N PRO A 330 17.36 13.14 -9.89
CA PRO A 330 17.00 11.73 -10.05
C PRO A 330 15.60 11.56 -10.64
N LYS A 331 15.48 10.66 -11.61
CA LYS A 331 14.19 10.35 -12.25
C LYS A 331 13.46 9.30 -11.41
N LEU A 332 12.17 9.51 -11.23
CA LEU A 332 11.25 8.57 -10.60
C LEU A 332 10.23 8.09 -11.63
N SER A 333 9.94 6.79 -11.60
CA SER A 333 8.90 6.20 -12.45
C SER A 333 8.21 5.08 -11.68
N PHE A 334 6.99 5.32 -11.23
CA PHE A 334 6.14 4.33 -10.59
C PHE A 334 4.67 4.73 -10.60
N GLY A 335 3.76 3.76 -10.68
CA GLY A 335 2.32 3.98 -10.63
C GLY A 335 1.77 4.93 -11.71
N GLY A 336 2.41 4.99 -12.90
CA GLY A 336 2.06 5.94 -13.96
C GLY A 336 2.66 7.34 -13.76
N LEU A 337 3.23 7.64 -12.59
CA LEU A 337 3.94 8.90 -12.33
C LEU A 337 5.34 8.87 -12.91
N ARG A 338 5.70 9.90 -13.68
CA ARG A 338 7.08 10.22 -14.09
C ARG A 338 7.44 11.57 -13.51
N ALA A 339 8.40 11.59 -12.59
CA ALA A 339 8.84 12.81 -11.93
C ALA A 339 10.37 12.91 -11.91
N ARG A 340 10.87 14.10 -11.61
CA ARG A 340 12.27 14.35 -11.29
C ARG A 340 12.35 15.01 -9.94
N LEU A 341 13.20 14.51 -9.07
CA LEU A 341 13.42 15.12 -7.77
C LEU A 341 14.16 16.46 -7.95
N SER A 342 13.61 17.52 -7.38
CA SER A 342 14.16 18.87 -7.43
C SER A 342 14.61 19.32 -6.05
N LEU A 343 15.85 18.99 -5.70
CA LEU A 343 16.47 19.31 -4.40
C LEU A 343 17.66 20.24 -4.59
N PRO A 344 17.84 21.26 -3.73
CA PRO A 344 19.00 22.11 -3.76
C PRO A 344 20.25 21.34 -3.29
N LYS A 345 21.45 21.72 -3.80
CA LYS A 345 22.70 21.02 -3.48
C LYS A 345 22.99 20.99 -1.96
N GLU A 346 22.59 22.02 -1.25
CA GLU A 346 22.72 22.14 0.21
C GLU A 346 21.96 21.04 0.97
N ALA A 347 20.90 20.48 0.37
CA ALA A 347 20.16 19.37 0.94
C ALA A 347 20.98 18.08 1.07
N ALA A 348 22.01 17.94 0.25
CA ALA A 348 22.83 16.73 0.21
C ALA A 348 23.41 16.33 1.55
N ARG A 349 23.93 17.31 2.33
CA ARG A 349 24.53 17.04 3.65
C ARG A 349 23.52 16.54 4.68
N LEU A 350 22.28 17.06 4.64
CA LEU A 350 21.19 16.60 5.52
C LEU A 350 20.74 15.21 5.13
N ILE A 351 20.57 14.95 3.83
CA ILE A 351 20.16 13.64 3.30
C ILE A 351 21.23 12.59 3.63
N ALA A 352 22.52 12.91 3.48
CA ALA A 352 23.62 12.02 3.82
C ALA A 352 23.65 11.61 5.30
N ALA A 353 23.14 12.46 6.18
CA ALA A 353 23.07 12.19 7.61
C ALA A 353 21.85 11.35 8.03
N VAL A 354 20.93 11.05 7.11
CA VAL A 354 19.78 10.18 7.37
C VAL A 354 20.25 8.73 7.41
N ASP A 355 20.26 8.16 8.61
CA ASP A 355 20.67 6.77 8.87
C ASP A 355 19.57 5.89 9.50
N GLY A 356 18.37 6.47 9.67
CA GLY A 356 17.24 5.81 10.32
C GLY A 356 17.39 5.66 11.85
N ARG A 357 18.36 6.33 12.46
CA ARG A 357 18.63 6.29 13.91
C ARG A 357 18.68 7.67 14.54
N ARG A 358 19.21 8.65 13.84
CA ARG A 358 19.32 10.04 14.29
C ARG A 358 17.99 10.74 14.10
N SER A 359 17.57 11.45 15.13
CA SER A 359 16.48 12.41 15.04
C SER A 359 16.87 13.62 14.17
N LEU A 360 15.90 14.39 13.74
CA LEU A 360 16.16 15.63 13.01
C LEU A 360 17.01 16.62 13.80
N GLN A 361 16.86 16.64 15.12
CA GLN A 361 17.69 17.46 15.99
C GLN A 361 19.17 16.99 15.97
N GLU A 362 19.39 15.68 16.07
CA GLU A 362 20.74 15.09 16.02
C GLU A 362 21.37 15.26 14.62
N ILE A 363 20.58 15.19 13.55
CA ILE A 363 21.05 15.49 12.18
C ILE A 363 21.47 16.95 12.07
N ALA A 364 20.68 17.90 12.59
CA ALA A 364 21.05 19.33 12.59
C ALA A 364 22.38 19.57 13.30
N GLN A 365 22.56 18.96 14.48
CA GLN A 365 23.80 19.05 15.25
C GLN A 365 24.98 18.43 14.50
N ALA A 366 24.83 17.23 13.98
CA ALA A 366 25.91 16.52 13.26
C ALA A 366 26.35 17.23 11.96
N THR A 367 25.43 17.99 11.34
CA THR A 367 25.74 18.75 10.11
C THR A 367 26.11 20.21 10.35
N GLY A 368 26.10 20.69 11.59
CA GLY A 368 26.37 22.10 11.93
C GLY A 368 25.36 23.05 11.29
N THR A 369 24.10 22.61 11.10
CA THR A 369 23.05 23.42 10.46
C THR A 369 22.29 24.18 11.54
N ASP A 370 22.18 25.51 11.39
CA ASP A 370 21.42 26.35 12.31
C ASP A 370 19.91 25.97 12.27
N PRO A 371 19.14 26.25 13.36
CA PRO A 371 17.75 25.85 13.45
C PRO A 371 16.82 26.43 12.36
N ILE A 372 17.08 27.66 11.89
CA ILE A 372 16.27 28.32 10.86
C ILE A 372 16.57 27.71 9.50
N GLY A 373 17.86 27.62 9.12
CA GLY A 373 18.31 26.99 7.88
C GLY A 373 17.89 25.52 7.80
N MET A 374 17.95 24.78 8.91
CA MET A 374 17.43 23.42 9.01
C MET A 374 15.94 23.38 8.70
N GLY A 375 15.14 24.30 9.26
CA GLY A 375 13.68 24.35 9.03
C GLY A 375 13.30 24.50 7.57
N ALA A 376 13.86 25.50 6.93
CA ALA A 376 13.59 25.81 5.53
C ALA A 376 14.05 24.68 4.59
N LEU A 377 15.27 24.18 4.79
CA LEU A 377 15.85 23.16 3.92
C LEU A 377 15.18 21.81 4.12
N TRP A 378 14.89 21.42 5.37
CA TRP A 378 14.19 20.17 5.65
C TRP A 378 12.76 20.16 5.09
N SER A 379 12.03 21.25 5.17
CA SER A 379 10.68 21.35 4.58
C SER A 379 10.68 21.11 3.08
N ARG A 380 11.76 21.50 2.38
CA ARG A 380 11.92 21.20 0.93
C ARG A 380 12.22 19.73 0.70
N ILE A 381 13.11 19.13 1.52
CA ILE A 381 13.42 17.70 1.46
C ILE A 381 12.17 16.88 1.76
N GLU A 382 11.46 17.21 2.84
CA GLU A 382 10.26 16.51 3.27
C GLU A 382 9.16 16.55 2.21
N ARG A 383 8.89 17.72 1.62
CA ARG A 383 7.92 17.85 0.53
C ARG A 383 8.32 17.00 -0.68
N GLU A 384 9.57 17.16 -1.12
CA GLU A 384 10.03 16.53 -2.35
C GLU A 384 10.11 15.01 -2.23
N LEU A 385 10.63 14.49 -1.12
CA LEU A 385 10.75 13.05 -0.91
C LEU A 385 9.48 12.44 -0.33
N GLY A 386 8.77 13.12 0.57
CA GLY A 386 7.54 12.64 1.20
C GLY A 386 6.40 12.51 0.21
N ASP A 387 6.19 13.51 -0.66
CA ASP A 387 5.16 13.47 -1.70
C ASP A 387 5.33 12.29 -2.66
N HIS A 388 6.56 11.84 -2.84
CA HIS A 388 6.89 10.65 -3.66
C HIS A 388 7.02 9.34 -2.85
N GLY A 389 6.62 9.34 -1.57
CA GLY A 389 6.66 8.15 -0.72
C GLY A 389 8.08 7.65 -0.38
N LEU A 390 9.10 8.51 -0.56
CA LEU A 390 10.51 8.17 -0.33
C LEU A 390 11.02 8.56 1.06
N LEU A 391 10.32 9.43 1.78
CA LEU A 391 10.66 9.86 3.12
C LEU A 391 9.52 9.55 4.08
N VAL A 392 9.83 8.84 5.13
CA VAL A 392 8.91 8.54 6.23
C VAL A 392 9.64 8.69 7.58
N TYR A 393 8.90 8.80 8.67
CA TYR A 393 9.45 8.86 10.01
C TYR A 393 9.16 7.57 10.77
N SER A 394 10.14 7.02 11.48
CA SER A 394 9.97 5.83 12.31
C SER A 394 11.01 5.74 13.40
N SER A 395 10.59 5.36 14.59
CA SER A 395 11.48 5.09 15.72
C SER A 395 11.94 3.63 15.82
N ILE A 396 11.59 2.77 14.85
CA ILE A 396 11.79 1.31 14.93
C ILE A 396 13.25 0.89 15.14
N LEU A 397 14.22 1.62 14.58
CA LEU A 397 15.64 1.32 14.72
C LEU A 397 16.30 2.01 15.93
N ARG A 398 15.56 2.84 16.69
CA ARG A 398 16.05 3.45 17.91
C ARG A 398 16.10 2.40 19.02
N ARG A 399 17.26 2.24 19.64
CA ARG A 399 17.46 1.32 20.78
C ARG A 399 17.09 1.98 22.09
#